data_68fd3669d54b2a3792e9c876e060eea6
#
_entry.id   68fd3669d54b2a3792e9c876e060eea6
#
_cell.length_a   1.000
_cell.length_b   1.000
_cell.length_c   1.000
_cell.angle_alpha   90.00
_cell.angle_beta   90.00
_cell.angle_gamma   90.00
#
_symmetry.space_group_name_H-M   'P 1'
#
loop_
_entity.id
_entity.type
_entity.pdbx_description
1 polymer ?
#
loop_
_entity_poly.entity_id
_entity_poly.type
_entity_poly.pdbx_seq_one_letter_code
_entity_poly.pdbx_strand_id
1 'polypeptide(L)'
;GIRLRAECHQFIIAKSDCVDVGGNKTFKWGGYGTDLRGLKNYGSGNQGLYDTFDGKENTDVIIETLAGVKDTQGTVGAPAAEVARAYKACTLESDGIEDTTVWNLPALGELMLMAKYKTEINELITSMFGNQNIFTNDWYWSSTEYDASSSWGVIFGNGYVYTYDRQNANRVRPLAAINTLSL
;
A
#
# COMPACT_ATOMS: atom_id res chain seq x y z
N GLY A 1 13.87 -36.09 2.46
CA GLY A 1 13.15 -35.20 1.57
C GLY A 1 13.25 -33.77 2.08
N ILE A 2 13.90 -32.87 1.35
CA ILE A 2 13.98 -31.44 1.66
C ILE A 2 12.58 -30.87 1.36
N ARG A 3 11.82 -30.51 2.39
CA ARG A 3 10.62 -29.70 2.22
C ARG A 3 11.07 -28.24 2.09
N LEU A 4 11.12 -27.73 0.86
CA LEU A 4 11.13 -26.30 0.63
C LEU A 4 9.72 -25.79 0.96
N ARG A 5 9.54 -25.21 2.14
CA ARG A 5 8.41 -24.34 2.42
C ARG A 5 8.71 -23.00 1.75
N ALA A 6 8.35 -22.89 0.50
CA ALA A 6 8.11 -21.60 -0.08
C ALA A 6 6.77 -21.13 0.50
N GLU A 7 6.79 -20.19 1.41
CA GLU A 7 5.60 -19.40 1.73
C GLU A 7 5.28 -18.59 0.48
N CYS A 8 4.39 -19.12 -0.36
CA CYS A 8 3.91 -18.41 -1.53
C CYS A 8 2.89 -17.39 -1.07
N HIS A 9 3.33 -16.15 -0.89
CA HIS A 9 2.41 -15.03 -0.75
C HIS A 9 1.76 -14.80 -2.13
N GLN A 10 0.44 -14.94 -2.19
CA GLN A 10 -0.34 -14.59 -3.37
C GLN A 10 -1.14 -13.32 -3.08
N PHE A 11 -1.05 -12.34 -3.98
CA PHE A 11 -1.78 -11.10 -3.85
C PHE A 11 -2.28 -10.58 -5.19
N ILE A 12 -3.35 -9.81 -5.12
CA ILE A 12 -3.92 -9.08 -6.25
C ILE A 12 -3.45 -7.63 -6.16
N ILE A 13 -2.91 -7.10 -7.25
CA ILE A 13 -2.52 -5.70 -7.35
C ILE A 13 -3.68 -4.92 -7.99
N ALA A 14 -4.02 -3.77 -7.41
CA ALA A 14 -5.02 -2.87 -7.98
C ALA A 14 -4.63 -2.44 -9.41
N LYS A 15 -5.60 -2.39 -10.32
CA LYS A 15 -5.34 -2.02 -11.72
C LYS A 15 -4.89 -0.57 -11.91
N SER A 16 -5.15 0.31 -10.94
CA SER A 16 -4.81 1.74 -11.00
C SER A 16 -4.37 2.26 -9.63
N ASP A 17 -3.68 3.40 -9.61
CA ASP A 17 -3.46 4.17 -8.39
C ASP A 17 -4.79 4.67 -7.83
N CYS A 18 -4.80 4.94 -6.53
CA CYS A 18 -5.94 5.59 -5.89
C CYS A 18 -6.12 7.01 -6.41
N VAL A 19 -7.38 7.40 -6.53
CA VAL A 19 -7.81 8.78 -6.79
C VAL A 19 -9.01 9.02 -5.86
N ASP A 20 -8.99 10.12 -5.10
CA ASP A 20 -10.12 10.47 -4.26
C ASP A 20 -11.26 11.14 -5.04
N VAL A 21 -12.35 11.42 -4.36
CA VAL A 21 -13.53 12.09 -4.96
C VAL A 21 -13.24 13.51 -5.46
N GLY A 22 -12.17 14.15 -4.97
CA GLY A 22 -11.69 15.45 -5.41
C GLY A 22 -10.72 15.38 -6.60
N GLY A 23 -10.36 14.18 -7.06
CA GLY A 23 -9.39 13.96 -8.14
C GLY A 23 -7.93 13.98 -7.69
N ASN A 24 -7.65 14.00 -6.37
CA ASN A 24 -6.28 13.92 -5.85
C ASN A 24 -5.70 12.53 -6.07
N LYS A 25 -4.44 12.49 -6.47
CA LYS A 25 -3.69 11.25 -6.80
C LYS A 25 -2.56 10.96 -5.83
N THR A 26 -2.36 11.84 -4.84
CA THR A 26 -1.32 11.71 -3.82
C THR A 26 -1.92 12.01 -2.46
N PHE A 27 -1.47 11.30 -1.43
CA PHE A 27 -2.07 11.31 -0.11
C PHE A 27 -0.99 11.40 0.96
N LYS A 28 -1.25 12.14 2.03
CA LYS A 28 -0.43 12.09 3.23
C LYS A 28 -0.59 10.72 3.88
N TRP A 29 0.47 10.26 4.56
CA TRP A 29 0.38 9.01 5.32
C TRP A 29 -0.56 9.16 6.53
N GLY A 30 -0.46 10.30 7.24
CA GLY A 30 -1.24 10.65 8.42
C GLY A 30 -0.56 10.28 9.74
N GLY A 31 -1.14 10.69 10.86
CA GLY A 31 -0.65 10.36 12.20
C GLY A 31 0.73 10.90 12.55
N TYR A 32 1.16 12.01 11.97
CA TYR A 32 2.46 12.62 12.25
C TYR A 32 2.63 12.92 13.75
N GLY A 33 3.72 12.44 14.32
CA GLY A 33 4.01 12.56 15.74
C GLY A 33 3.39 11.47 16.63
N THR A 34 2.73 10.47 16.02
CA THR A 34 2.12 9.34 16.73
C THR A 34 2.86 8.05 16.40
N ASP A 35 3.43 7.40 17.42
CA ASP A 35 3.97 6.05 17.33
C ASP A 35 2.82 5.03 17.42
N LEU A 36 2.64 4.24 16.36
CA LEU A 36 1.53 3.28 16.28
C LEU A 36 1.92 1.95 16.94
N ARG A 37 1.58 1.80 18.21
CA ARG A 37 1.99 0.65 19.06
C ARG A 37 1.68 -0.73 18.49
N GLY A 38 0.76 -0.83 17.55
CA GLY A 38 0.40 -2.09 16.88
C GLY A 38 1.30 -2.42 15.68
N LEU A 39 2.12 -1.48 15.24
CA LEU A 39 3.07 -1.65 14.14
C LEU A 39 4.48 -1.91 14.65
N LYS A 40 5.24 -2.66 13.87
CA LYS A 40 6.69 -2.76 14.05
C LYS A 40 7.36 -1.53 13.43
N ASN A 41 8.20 -0.86 14.23
CA ASN A 41 9.12 0.16 13.73
C ASN A 41 10.34 -0.50 13.09
N TYR A 42 10.56 -0.26 11.81
CA TYR A 42 11.69 -0.78 11.07
C TYR A 42 12.71 0.32 10.82
N GLY A 43 13.69 0.47 11.74
CA GLY A 43 14.81 1.38 11.56
C GLY A 43 15.72 0.96 10.39
N SER A 44 16.53 1.90 9.91
CA SER A 44 17.54 1.64 8.87
C SER A 44 18.49 0.51 9.30
N GLY A 45 18.69 -0.46 8.39
CA GLY A 45 19.57 -1.62 8.64
C GLY A 45 18.87 -2.80 9.34
N ASN A 46 17.57 -2.72 9.64
CA ASN A 46 16.80 -3.86 10.12
C ASN A 46 16.68 -4.90 8.99
N GLN A 47 17.24 -6.10 9.20
CA GLN A 47 17.24 -7.15 8.17
C GLN A 47 15.82 -7.64 7.79
N GLY A 48 14.85 -7.53 8.69
CA GLY A 48 13.46 -7.90 8.43
C GLY A 48 12.67 -6.84 7.65
N LEU A 49 13.24 -5.66 7.39
CA LEU A 49 12.55 -4.56 6.73
C LEU A 49 12.01 -4.95 5.34
N TYR A 50 12.80 -5.69 4.58
CA TYR A 50 12.48 -6.05 3.19
C TYR A 50 11.60 -7.30 3.07
N ASP A 51 11.40 -8.01 4.18
CA ASP A 51 10.57 -9.21 4.27
C ASP A 51 9.21 -8.93 4.92
N THR A 52 8.71 -7.71 4.78
CA THR A 52 7.39 -7.30 5.32
C THR A 52 6.29 -7.60 4.31
N PHE A 53 5.36 -8.48 4.69
CA PHE A 53 4.23 -8.92 3.86
C PHE A 53 2.91 -8.87 4.65
N ASP A 54 2.80 -7.90 5.54
CA ASP A 54 1.74 -7.69 6.51
C ASP A 54 0.91 -6.41 6.21
N GLY A 55 0.81 -6.06 4.93
CA GLY A 55 0.11 -4.85 4.49
C GLY A 55 -1.35 -4.77 4.93
N LYS A 56 -2.04 -5.92 5.00
CA LYS A 56 -3.41 -5.96 5.48
C LYS A 56 -3.49 -5.62 6.97
N GLU A 57 -2.72 -6.31 7.78
CA GLU A 57 -2.67 -6.16 9.23
C GLU A 57 -2.23 -4.74 9.60
N ASN A 58 -1.21 -4.21 8.92
CA ASN A 58 -0.74 -2.85 9.11
C ASN A 58 -1.82 -1.84 8.76
N THR A 59 -2.53 -2.02 7.65
CA THR A 59 -3.62 -1.13 7.23
C THR A 59 -4.74 -1.11 8.26
N ASP A 60 -5.11 -2.27 8.81
CA ASP A 60 -6.13 -2.39 9.86
C ASP A 60 -5.72 -1.57 11.10
N VAL A 61 -4.50 -1.77 11.60
CA VAL A 61 -3.96 -1.04 12.77
C VAL A 61 -3.89 0.47 12.52
N ILE A 62 -3.41 0.90 11.33
CA ILE A 62 -3.29 2.31 10.96
C ILE A 62 -4.66 2.98 10.98
N ILE A 63 -5.64 2.41 10.30
CA ILE A 63 -6.99 2.98 10.20
C ILE A 63 -7.66 3.01 11.58
N GLU A 64 -7.59 1.91 12.34
CA GLU A 64 -8.22 1.80 13.65
C GLU A 64 -7.62 2.80 14.64
N THR A 65 -6.28 2.90 14.69
CA THR A 65 -5.58 3.77 15.66
C THR A 65 -5.77 5.25 15.33
N LEU A 66 -5.80 5.61 14.05
CA LEU A 66 -5.88 7.01 13.61
C LEU A 66 -7.30 7.47 13.29
N ALA A 67 -8.34 6.64 13.49
CA ALA A 67 -9.72 7.00 13.20
C ALA A 67 -10.13 8.30 13.92
N GLY A 68 -10.36 9.37 13.13
CA GLY A 68 -10.75 10.68 13.67
C GLY A 68 -9.67 11.43 14.46
N VAL A 69 -8.47 10.87 14.59
CA VAL A 69 -7.35 11.52 15.28
C VAL A 69 -6.77 12.60 14.37
N LYS A 70 -6.64 13.81 14.92
CA LYS A 70 -5.96 14.92 14.26
C LYS A 70 -4.51 14.96 14.74
N ASP A 71 -3.58 14.83 13.80
CA ASP A 71 -2.15 14.86 14.11
C ASP A 71 -1.65 16.30 14.43
N THR A 72 -0.41 16.42 14.86
CA THR A 72 0.20 17.70 15.26
C THR A 72 0.35 18.69 14.09
N GLN A 73 0.21 18.22 12.85
CA GLN A 73 0.29 19.03 11.62
C GLN A 73 -1.09 19.28 10.99
N GLY A 74 -2.15 18.82 11.66
CA GLY A 74 -3.53 19.09 11.27
C GLY A 74 -4.15 18.07 10.32
N THR A 75 -3.45 17.00 9.93
CA THR A 75 -4.02 15.90 9.16
C THR A 75 -4.93 15.06 10.04
N VAL A 76 -6.11 14.72 9.55
CA VAL A 76 -7.07 13.86 10.25
C VAL A 76 -7.03 12.48 9.65
N GLY A 77 -6.99 11.45 10.50
CA GLY A 77 -7.01 10.06 10.08
C GLY A 77 -5.72 9.60 9.40
N ALA A 78 -5.86 8.62 8.52
CA ALA A 78 -4.79 7.96 7.77
C ALA A 78 -5.07 8.00 6.25
N PRO A 79 -4.98 9.16 5.57
CA PRO A 79 -5.46 9.32 4.19
C PRO A 79 -4.94 8.26 3.21
N ALA A 80 -3.65 7.86 3.31
CA ALA A 80 -3.08 6.84 2.43
C ALA A 80 -3.69 5.45 2.66
N ALA A 81 -3.87 5.04 3.92
CA ALA A 81 -4.46 3.75 4.27
C ALA A 81 -5.97 3.74 3.99
N GLU A 82 -6.65 4.83 4.31
CA GLU A 82 -8.10 4.98 4.09
C GLU A 82 -8.45 4.94 2.60
N VAL A 83 -7.71 5.65 1.74
CA VAL A 83 -7.95 5.62 0.30
C VAL A 83 -7.61 4.25 -0.31
N ALA A 84 -6.60 3.54 0.20
CA ALA A 84 -6.32 2.17 -0.20
C ALA A 84 -7.49 1.25 0.15
N ARG A 85 -8.04 1.34 1.36
CA ARG A 85 -9.17 0.54 1.83
C ARG A 85 -10.45 0.85 1.05
N ALA A 86 -10.67 2.10 0.67
CA ALA A 86 -11.84 2.55 -0.10
C ALA A 86 -11.76 2.23 -1.59
N TYR A 87 -10.61 1.73 -2.08
CA TYR A 87 -10.45 1.40 -3.50
C TYR A 87 -11.48 0.37 -3.97
N LYS A 88 -12.00 0.57 -5.18
CA LYS A 88 -12.90 -0.36 -5.87
C LYS A 88 -12.33 -0.68 -7.25
N ALA A 89 -12.04 -1.95 -7.50
CA ALA A 89 -11.50 -2.42 -8.78
C ALA A 89 -12.54 -2.39 -9.89
N CYS A 90 -13.81 -2.56 -9.54
CA CYS A 90 -14.96 -2.55 -10.42
C CYS A 90 -16.08 -1.73 -9.80
N THR A 91 -16.67 -0.84 -10.59
CA THR A 91 -18.00 -0.33 -10.36
C THR A 91 -18.92 -1.09 -11.33
N LEU A 92 -19.15 -2.36 -11.09
CA LEU A 92 -20.10 -3.14 -11.88
C LEU A 92 -21.51 -2.87 -11.36
N GLU A 93 -21.96 -1.63 -11.49
CA GLU A 93 -23.36 -1.28 -11.27
C GLU A 93 -24.29 -2.00 -12.26
N SER A 94 -23.78 -2.42 -13.44
CA SER A 94 -24.57 -3.06 -14.49
C SER A 94 -24.88 -4.53 -14.23
N ASP A 95 -24.00 -5.26 -13.48
CA ASP A 95 -24.13 -6.72 -13.38
C ASP A 95 -24.42 -7.20 -11.95
N GLY A 96 -24.62 -6.29 -11.00
CA GLY A 96 -24.92 -6.62 -9.59
C GLY A 96 -23.79 -7.32 -8.84
N ILE A 97 -22.57 -7.32 -9.38
CA ILE A 97 -21.38 -7.89 -8.71
C ILE A 97 -20.76 -6.80 -7.86
N GLU A 98 -20.81 -6.97 -6.54
CA GLU A 98 -20.13 -6.10 -5.59
C GLU A 98 -18.66 -6.52 -5.47
N ASP A 99 -17.73 -5.54 -5.54
CA ASP A 99 -16.33 -5.78 -5.21
C ASP A 99 -16.18 -5.94 -3.69
N THR A 100 -16.12 -7.18 -3.24
CA THR A 100 -15.90 -7.57 -1.84
C THR A 100 -14.43 -7.67 -1.46
N THR A 101 -13.52 -7.34 -2.37
CA THR A 101 -12.08 -7.40 -2.14
C THR A 101 -11.67 -6.41 -1.05
N VAL A 102 -10.93 -6.88 -0.06
CA VAL A 102 -10.37 -6.02 1.00
C VAL A 102 -9.03 -5.50 0.53
N TRP A 103 -9.05 -4.28 0.03
CA TRP A 103 -7.86 -3.59 -0.45
C TRP A 103 -7.08 -2.94 0.70
N ASN A 104 -5.76 -2.91 0.59
CA ASN A 104 -4.87 -2.48 1.65
C ASN A 104 -3.72 -1.64 1.10
N LEU A 105 -3.15 -0.80 1.95
CA LEU A 105 -1.87 -0.15 1.70
C LEU A 105 -0.77 -1.23 1.82
N PRO A 106 0.03 -1.47 0.76
CA PRO A 106 1.01 -2.55 0.78
C PRO A 106 2.08 -2.34 1.85
N ALA A 107 2.55 -3.41 2.48
CA ALA A 107 3.78 -3.37 3.27
C ALA A 107 5.00 -3.11 2.36
N LEU A 108 6.14 -2.75 2.94
CA LEU A 108 7.32 -2.37 2.15
C LEU A 108 7.80 -3.50 1.24
N GLY A 109 7.89 -4.74 1.73
CA GLY A 109 8.30 -5.90 0.92
C GLY A 109 7.36 -6.16 -0.26
N GLU A 110 6.04 -6.03 -0.03
CA GLU A 110 5.02 -6.13 -1.07
C GLU A 110 5.19 -5.03 -2.12
N LEU A 111 5.38 -3.78 -1.69
CA LEU A 111 5.58 -2.63 -2.57
C LEU A 111 6.88 -2.74 -3.39
N MET A 112 7.94 -3.26 -2.77
CA MET A 112 9.21 -3.53 -3.47
C MET A 112 9.08 -4.60 -4.55
N LEU A 113 8.26 -5.64 -4.32
CA LEU A 113 7.95 -6.63 -5.36
C LEU A 113 7.21 -6.00 -6.53
N MET A 114 6.25 -5.12 -6.27
CA MET A 114 5.58 -4.37 -7.33
C MET A 114 6.58 -3.51 -8.13
N ALA A 115 7.51 -2.83 -7.46
CA ALA A 115 8.52 -2.02 -8.11
C ALA A 115 9.50 -2.86 -8.93
N LYS A 116 9.90 -4.03 -8.43
CA LYS A 116 10.77 -4.98 -9.12
C LYS A 116 10.16 -5.51 -10.43
N TYR A 117 8.87 -5.81 -10.41
CA TYR A 117 8.13 -6.34 -11.56
C TYR A 117 7.28 -5.29 -12.27
N LYS A 118 7.63 -4.01 -12.09
CA LYS A 118 6.87 -2.88 -12.65
C LYS A 118 6.65 -2.99 -14.15
N THR A 119 7.67 -3.39 -14.91
CA THR A 119 7.60 -3.49 -16.38
C THR A 119 6.55 -4.51 -16.78
N GLU A 120 6.63 -5.72 -16.25
CA GLU A 120 5.71 -6.81 -16.54
C GLU A 120 4.29 -6.48 -16.11
N ILE A 121 4.13 -5.85 -14.94
CA ILE A 121 2.82 -5.42 -14.44
C ILE A 121 2.24 -4.34 -15.36
N ASN A 122 3.03 -3.36 -15.77
CA ASN A 122 2.58 -2.30 -16.68
C ASN A 122 2.18 -2.84 -18.06
N GLU A 123 2.90 -3.83 -18.59
CA GLU A 123 2.52 -4.51 -19.83
C GLU A 123 1.17 -5.22 -19.71
N LEU A 124 0.93 -5.93 -18.61
CA LEU A 124 -0.35 -6.56 -18.33
C LEU A 124 -1.48 -5.53 -18.19
N ILE A 125 -1.27 -4.47 -17.42
CA ILE A 125 -2.25 -3.40 -17.23
C ILE A 125 -2.58 -2.75 -18.58
N THR A 126 -1.55 -2.45 -19.38
CA THR A 126 -1.73 -1.84 -20.70
C THR A 126 -2.54 -2.72 -21.64
N SER A 127 -2.27 -4.02 -21.65
CA SER A 127 -2.99 -4.98 -22.51
C SER A 127 -4.45 -5.16 -22.14
N MET A 128 -4.78 -5.05 -20.84
CA MET A 128 -6.13 -5.29 -20.32
C MET A 128 -6.96 -4.01 -20.18
N PHE A 129 -6.33 -2.89 -19.83
CA PHE A 129 -7.04 -1.68 -19.38
C PHE A 129 -6.54 -0.39 -20.04
N GLY A 130 -5.53 -0.48 -20.93
CA GLY A 130 -4.88 0.69 -21.54
C GLY A 130 -3.80 1.30 -20.64
N ASN A 131 -2.99 2.18 -21.22
CA ASN A 131 -1.77 2.72 -20.60
C ASN A 131 -1.99 3.81 -19.54
N GLN A 132 -3.21 4.27 -19.35
CA GLN A 132 -3.53 5.33 -18.36
C GLN A 132 -3.48 4.87 -16.89
N ASN A 133 -3.40 3.57 -16.67
CA ASN A 133 -3.43 2.95 -15.33
C ASN A 133 -2.09 2.37 -14.89
N ILE A 134 -1.04 2.55 -15.67
CA ILE A 134 0.31 2.04 -15.36
C ILE A 134 0.93 2.73 -14.15
N PHE A 135 1.90 2.08 -13.53
CA PHE A 135 2.72 2.73 -12.51
C PHE A 135 3.51 3.89 -13.09
N THR A 136 3.53 5.00 -12.37
CA THR A 136 4.38 6.16 -12.68
C THR A 136 5.78 5.99 -12.08
N ASN A 137 6.68 6.93 -12.36
CA ASN A 137 8.02 6.97 -11.77
C ASN A 137 8.07 7.72 -10.43
N ASP A 138 6.90 7.91 -9.80
CA ASP A 138 6.76 8.67 -8.57
C ASP A 138 7.01 7.81 -7.32
N TRP A 139 6.92 8.48 -6.16
CA TRP A 139 6.93 7.83 -4.86
C TRP A 139 5.59 7.23 -4.52
N TYR A 140 5.65 6.01 -3.96
CA TYR A 140 4.51 5.27 -3.44
C TYR A 140 4.68 4.99 -1.96
N TRP A 141 3.62 5.21 -1.18
CA TRP A 141 3.60 4.87 0.24
C TRP A 141 3.52 3.37 0.48
N SER A 142 4.24 2.90 1.51
CA SER A 142 3.95 1.61 2.15
C SER A 142 3.24 1.81 3.49
N SER A 143 2.66 0.73 4.03
CA SER A 143 2.10 0.68 5.38
C SER A 143 3.15 0.47 6.47
N THR A 144 4.42 0.32 6.11
CA THR A 144 5.52 0.03 7.04
C THR A 144 6.00 1.32 7.70
N GLU A 145 5.93 1.36 9.02
CA GLU A 145 6.36 2.49 9.83
C GLU A 145 7.88 2.51 9.99
N TYR A 146 8.49 3.71 9.99
CA TYR A 146 9.87 3.91 10.37
C TYR A 146 9.96 4.43 11.81
N ASP A 147 9.24 5.51 12.11
CA ASP A 147 9.11 6.14 13.43
C ASP A 147 7.80 6.94 13.51
N ALA A 148 7.58 7.65 14.61
CA ALA A 148 6.37 8.46 14.81
C ALA A 148 6.14 9.55 13.76
N SER A 149 7.15 9.94 12.98
CA SER A 149 7.08 11.05 12.03
C SER A 149 7.27 10.64 10.58
N SER A 150 7.82 9.45 10.34
CA SER A 150 8.24 8.97 9.03
C SER A 150 7.73 7.56 8.75
N SER A 151 7.48 7.27 7.49
CA SER A 151 7.10 5.95 6.99
C SER A 151 7.87 5.60 5.72
N TRP A 152 8.01 4.31 5.45
CA TRP A 152 8.74 3.83 4.28
C TRP A 152 7.94 3.99 3.00
N GLY A 153 8.65 4.28 1.92
CA GLY A 153 8.12 4.32 0.57
C GLY A 153 9.12 3.85 -0.48
N VAL A 154 8.64 3.66 -1.69
CA VAL A 154 9.46 3.23 -2.84
C VAL A 154 9.23 4.20 -4.00
N ILE A 155 10.32 4.69 -4.61
CA ILE A 155 10.23 5.38 -5.89
C ILE A 155 10.26 4.36 -7.03
N PHE A 156 9.21 4.33 -7.83
CA PHE A 156 9.09 3.37 -8.93
C PHE A 156 9.91 3.74 -10.18
N GLY A 157 10.55 4.90 -10.18
CA GLY A 157 11.48 5.31 -11.24
C GLY A 157 12.76 4.46 -11.29
N ASN A 158 13.30 4.10 -10.12
CA ASN A 158 14.56 3.38 -9.97
C ASN A 158 14.57 2.32 -8.86
N GLY A 159 13.45 2.11 -8.17
CA GLY A 159 13.32 1.12 -7.09
C GLY A 159 13.97 1.54 -5.76
N TYR A 160 14.37 2.81 -5.60
CA TYR A 160 14.91 3.28 -4.31
C TYR A 160 13.86 3.18 -3.20
N VAL A 161 14.32 2.66 -2.05
CA VAL A 161 13.57 2.57 -0.80
C VAL A 161 14.07 3.66 0.12
N TYR A 162 13.18 4.50 0.63
CA TYR A 162 13.52 5.58 1.53
C TYR A 162 12.40 5.89 2.51
N THR A 163 12.75 6.57 3.60
CA THR A 163 11.77 7.07 4.57
C THR A 163 11.35 8.48 4.22
N TYR A 164 10.07 8.74 4.33
CA TYR A 164 9.50 10.06 4.08
C TYR A 164 8.70 10.53 5.28
N ASP A 165 8.79 11.82 5.52
CA ASP A 165 7.90 12.52 6.44
C ASP A 165 6.43 12.26 6.06
N ARG A 166 5.62 11.86 7.04
CA ARG A 166 4.21 11.49 6.87
C ARG A 166 3.33 12.64 6.34
N GLN A 167 3.83 13.89 6.38
CA GLN A 167 3.18 15.06 5.81
C GLN A 167 3.38 15.19 4.29
N ASN A 168 4.33 14.48 3.73
CA ASN A 168 4.48 14.42 2.27
C ASN A 168 3.29 13.68 1.66
N ALA A 169 2.94 14.06 0.44
CA ALA A 169 1.87 13.42 -0.29
C ALA A 169 2.46 12.54 -1.40
N ASN A 170 2.31 11.23 -1.26
CA ASN A 170 2.78 10.23 -2.22
C ASN A 170 1.62 9.42 -2.79
N ARG A 171 1.88 8.69 -3.88
CA ARG A 171 0.89 7.81 -4.49
C ARG A 171 0.58 6.61 -3.64
N VAL A 172 -0.57 6.03 -3.91
CA VAL A 172 -1.05 4.79 -3.29
C VAL A 172 -1.51 3.83 -4.39
N ARG A 173 -0.92 2.64 -4.43
CA ARG A 173 -1.38 1.51 -5.25
C ARG A 173 -1.80 0.39 -4.31
N PRO A 174 -3.09 0.11 -4.20
CA PRO A 174 -3.57 -0.92 -3.29
C PRO A 174 -3.18 -2.34 -3.71
N LEU A 175 -3.17 -3.19 -2.71
CA LEU A 175 -2.93 -4.63 -2.83
C LEU A 175 -3.95 -5.36 -1.97
N ALA A 176 -4.35 -6.56 -2.38
CA ALA A 176 -5.18 -7.46 -1.59
C ALA A 176 -4.50 -8.83 -1.47
N ALA A 177 -4.45 -9.38 -0.27
CA ALA A 177 -3.98 -10.74 -0.05
C ALA A 177 -5.03 -11.76 -0.55
N ILE A 178 -4.58 -12.79 -1.24
CA ILE A 178 -5.41 -13.94 -1.56
C ILE A 178 -5.28 -14.92 -0.40
N ASN A 179 -6.35 -15.04 0.39
CA ASN A 179 -6.44 -16.15 1.33
C ASN A 179 -6.65 -17.42 0.52
N THR A 180 -5.60 -18.19 0.28
CA THR A 180 -5.76 -19.58 -0.17
C THR A 180 -6.46 -20.32 0.95
N LEU A 181 -7.77 -20.52 0.80
CA LEU A 181 -8.46 -21.52 1.61
C LEU A 181 -7.69 -22.82 1.43
N SER A 182 -7.12 -23.33 2.52
CA SER A 182 -6.58 -24.67 2.56
C SER A 182 -7.70 -25.64 2.18
N LEU A 183 -7.58 -26.22 0.98
CA LEU A 183 -8.40 -27.34 0.51
C LEU A 183 -8.11 -28.57 1.35
#